data_b021bbe9b8bf311e19a30e3f37f769e8
#
_entry.id   b021bbe9b8bf311e19a30e3f37f769e8
#
_cell.length_a   1.000
_cell.length_b   1.000
_cell.length_c   1.000
_cell.angle_alpha   90.00
_cell.angle_beta   90.00
_cell.angle_gamma   90.00
#
_symmetry.space_group_name_H-M   'P 1'
#
loop_
_entity.id
_entity.type
_entity.pdbx_description
1 polymer ?
#
loop_
_entity_poly.entity_id
_entity_poly.type
_entity_poly.pdbx_seq_one_letter_code
_entity_poly.pdbx_strand_id
1 'polypeptide(L)'
;EQWAEVRHEIAQRLRDWVSKASQGMTINEDHVKLTSVKATGTSALLKIGKDAQQIVVGRRSLGRVARWFLGSLSESLAEAAQVPVTIVRILDDEESSVQDAIANALTPSENTVTYDLPGSPLPKNQRPIVVGVDGSETSRHALRFAIDLAALHHAPLQVMFCWQLKDLGVIEGYENAIAPIAVGQERAERILDELLDSVEIPTAGIPDDFQIESHAFHISAAKGLIAASRYARHLVVGSRGLSGLDAHFLGSVSKQIVNFADCTVTVVH
;
A
#
# COMPACT_ATOMS: atom_id res chain seq x y z
N GLU A 1 -43.86 -8.02 -1.03
CA GLU A 1 -43.79 -7.27 -2.29
C GLU A 1 -42.72 -6.16 -2.23
N GLN A 2 -42.74 -5.26 -1.25
CA GLN A 2 -41.76 -4.15 -1.11
C GLN A 2 -40.27 -4.61 -1.09
N TRP A 3 -39.94 -5.73 -0.45
CA TRP A 3 -38.55 -6.22 -0.42
C TRP A 3 -38.08 -6.85 -1.74
N ALA A 4 -39.01 -7.31 -2.58
CA ALA A 4 -38.65 -7.81 -3.90
C ALA A 4 -38.32 -6.66 -4.86
N GLU A 5 -39.06 -5.56 -4.78
CA GLU A 5 -38.81 -4.34 -5.56
C GLU A 5 -37.47 -3.71 -5.18
N VAL A 6 -37.21 -3.54 -3.87
CA VAL A 6 -35.92 -3.00 -3.37
C VAL A 6 -34.74 -3.85 -3.83
N ARG A 7 -34.84 -5.17 -3.77
CA ARG A 7 -33.78 -6.06 -4.27
C ARG A 7 -33.56 -5.94 -5.77
N HIS A 8 -34.63 -5.79 -6.53
CA HIS A 8 -34.55 -5.61 -7.97
C HIS A 8 -33.85 -4.30 -8.32
N GLU A 9 -34.22 -3.21 -7.66
CA GLU A 9 -33.60 -1.90 -7.83
C GLU A 9 -32.10 -1.91 -7.48
N ILE A 10 -31.72 -2.52 -6.35
CA ILE A 10 -30.31 -2.67 -5.96
C ILE A 10 -29.55 -3.49 -7.01
N ALA A 11 -30.11 -4.60 -7.47
CA ALA A 11 -29.47 -5.43 -8.49
C ALA A 11 -29.27 -4.69 -9.81
N GLN A 12 -30.22 -3.85 -10.18
CA GLN A 12 -30.11 -3.01 -11.38
C GLN A 12 -29.04 -1.95 -11.23
N ARG A 13 -28.98 -1.24 -10.11
CA ARG A 13 -27.91 -0.27 -9.82
C ARG A 13 -26.52 -0.90 -9.80
N LEU A 14 -26.38 -2.11 -9.26
CA LEU A 14 -25.11 -2.83 -9.28
C LEU A 14 -24.66 -3.16 -10.72
N ARG A 15 -25.59 -3.62 -11.57
CA ARG A 15 -25.29 -3.85 -12.99
C ARG A 15 -24.87 -2.57 -13.71
N ASP A 16 -25.58 -1.47 -13.47
CA ASP A 16 -25.26 -0.18 -14.06
C ASP A 16 -23.87 0.33 -13.65
N TRP A 17 -23.50 0.13 -12.37
CA TRP A 17 -22.15 0.50 -11.88
C TRP A 17 -21.06 -0.36 -12.51
N VAL A 18 -21.25 -1.66 -12.61
CA VAL A 18 -20.29 -2.56 -13.25
C VAL A 18 -20.18 -2.22 -14.73
N SER A 19 -21.28 -2.03 -15.43
CA SER A 19 -21.29 -1.65 -16.84
C SER A 19 -20.54 -0.34 -17.10
N LYS A 20 -20.73 0.67 -16.24
CA LYS A 20 -19.96 1.93 -16.34
C LYS A 20 -18.48 1.74 -16.04
N ALA A 21 -18.15 0.97 -15.02
CA ALA A 21 -16.76 0.74 -14.63
C ALA A 21 -15.98 -0.11 -15.64
N SER A 22 -16.69 -0.98 -16.38
CA SER A 22 -16.09 -1.87 -17.39
C SER A 22 -16.03 -1.27 -18.79
N GLN A 23 -16.45 -0.03 -18.98
CA GLN A 23 -16.38 0.62 -20.30
C GLN A 23 -14.94 0.63 -20.83
N GLY A 24 -14.74 0.04 -22.03
CA GLY A 24 -13.43 -0.10 -22.65
C GLY A 24 -12.60 -1.29 -22.15
N MET A 25 -13.14 -2.13 -21.26
CA MET A 25 -12.52 -3.37 -20.81
C MET A 25 -13.22 -4.59 -21.41
N THR A 26 -12.44 -5.64 -21.72
CA THR A 26 -13.00 -6.95 -22.05
C THR A 26 -13.18 -7.74 -20.76
N ILE A 27 -14.41 -7.75 -20.23
CA ILE A 27 -14.74 -8.52 -19.02
C ILE A 27 -15.59 -9.72 -19.43
N ASN A 28 -15.22 -10.91 -18.96
CA ASN A 28 -16.10 -12.06 -19.06
C ASN A 28 -17.16 -11.97 -17.94
N GLU A 29 -18.41 -11.72 -18.35
CA GLU A 29 -19.54 -11.55 -17.42
C GLU A 29 -19.78 -12.78 -16.53
N ASP A 30 -19.45 -13.99 -17.00
CA ASP A 30 -19.55 -15.23 -16.22
C ASP A 30 -18.65 -15.24 -14.99
N HIS A 31 -17.60 -14.42 -14.98
CA HIS A 31 -16.70 -14.27 -13.84
C HIS A 31 -17.12 -13.15 -12.88
N VAL A 32 -18.18 -12.40 -13.20
CA VAL A 32 -18.66 -11.29 -12.37
C VAL A 32 -19.88 -11.71 -11.55
N LYS A 33 -19.70 -11.92 -10.26
CA LYS A 33 -20.78 -12.22 -9.34
C LYS A 33 -21.22 -10.96 -8.59
N LEU A 34 -22.44 -10.50 -8.84
CA LEU A 34 -23.05 -9.39 -8.13
C LEU A 34 -23.75 -9.90 -6.86
N THR A 35 -23.37 -9.36 -5.71
CA THR A 35 -23.91 -9.77 -4.42
C THR A 35 -24.40 -8.56 -3.63
N SER A 36 -25.66 -8.58 -3.21
CA SER A 36 -26.24 -7.61 -2.28
C SER A 36 -26.44 -8.28 -0.91
N VAL A 37 -25.95 -7.65 0.14
CA VAL A 37 -25.99 -8.22 1.51
C VAL A 37 -26.67 -7.23 2.46
N LYS A 38 -27.60 -7.74 3.26
CA LYS A 38 -28.20 -6.97 4.37
C LYS A 38 -27.31 -7.10 5.62
N ALA A 39 -26.25 -6.28 5.67
CA ALA A 39 -25.33 -6.22 6.81
C ALA A 39 -24.59 -4.87 6.82
N THR A 40 -23.83 -4.60 7.87
CA THR A 40 -22.89 -3.48 7.85
C THR A 40 -21.80 -3.75 6.80
N GLY A 41 -21.33 -2.73 6.10
CA GLY A 41 -20.38 -2.89 4.99
C GLY A 41 -19.12 -3.66 5.41
N THR A 42 -18.54 -3.34 6.57
CA THR A 42 -17.32 -4.00 7.09
C THR A 42 -17.56 -5.48 7.37
N SER A 43 -18.60 -5.83 8.16
CA SER A 43 -18.85 -7.23 8.52
C SER A 43 -19.22 -8.10 7.31
N ALA A 44 -19.93 -7.53 6.34
CA ALA A 44 -20.25 -8.23 5.10
C ALA A 44 -18.99 -8.52 4.27
N LEU A 45 -18.15 -7.52 4.07
CA LEU A 45 -16.92 -7.67 3.28
C LEU A 45 -15.90 -8.58 3.95
N LEU A 46 -15.73 -8.52 5.26
CA LEU A 46 -14.88 -9.47 6.00
C LEU A 46 -15.37 -10.92 5.87
N LYS A 47 -16.69 -11.13 5.95
CA LYS A 47 -17.26 -12.48 5.81
C LYS A 47 -17.13 -13.02 4.39
N ILE A 48 -17.42 -12.21 3.37
CA ILE A 48 -17.36 -12.63 1.96
C ILE A 48 -15.91 -12.72 1.50
N GLY A 49 -15.05 -11.81 1.97
CA GLY A 49 -13.66 -11.72 1.58
C GLY A 49 -12.73 -12.70 2.29
N LYS A 50 -13.22 -13.50 3.25
CA LYS A 50 -12.37 -14.42 4.03
C LYS A 50 -11.53 -15.37 3.16
N ASP A 51 -12.14 -15.87 2.08
CA ASP A 51 -11.52 -16.82 1.16
C ASP A 51 -11.17 -16.17 -0.19
N ALA A 52 -11.16 -14.84 -0.24
CA ALA A 52 -10.77 -14.09 -1.43
C ALA A 52 -9.25 -13.99 -1.54
N GLN A 53 -8.74 -13.80 -2.75
CA GLN A 53 -7.33 -13.46 -2.97
C GLN A 53 -7.03 -12.04 -2.47
N GLN A 54 -8.01 -11.13 -2.53
CA GLN A 54 -7.87 -9.74 -2.20
C GLN A 54 -9.24 -9.08 -2.00
N ILE A 55 -9.32 -8.10 -1.10
CA ILE A 55 -10.45 -7.17 -1.00
C ILE A 55 -10.03 -5.83 -1.59
N VAL A 56 -10.81 -5.32 -2.54
CA VAL A 56 -10.55 -4.02 -3.16
C VAL A 56 -11.67 -3.05 -2.80
N VAL A 57 -11.32 -1.89 -2.25
CA VAL A 57 -12.27 -0.84 -1.87
C VAL A 57 -11.79 0.51 -2.41
N GLY A 58 -12.75 1.33 -2.83
CA GLY A 58 -12.47 2.71 -3.20
C GLY A 58 -12.38 3.61 -1.96
N ARG A 59 -11.49 4.58 -1.99
CA ARG A 59 -11.48 5.65 -1.00
C ARG A 59 -12.64 6.61 -1.27
N ARG A 60 -13.40 6.95 -0.23
CA ARG A 60 -14.53 7.88 -0.35
C ARG A 60 -14.02 9.28 -0.69
N SER A 61 -14.44 9.81 -1.82
CA SER A 61 -14.21 11.21 -2.19
C SER A 61 -15.24 12.12 -1.48
N LEU A 62 -14.90 12.64 -0.33
CA LEU A 62 -15.74 13.56 0.44
C LEU A 62 -15.22 15.01 0.32
N GLY A 63 -15.20 15.61 -0.89
CA GLY A 63 -14.77 16.99 -1.07
C GLY A 63 -13.30 17.30 -0.69
N ARG A 64 -12.85 18.54 -0.89
CA ARG A 64 -11.43 18.93 -0.75
C ARG A 64 -10.82 18.73 0.64
N VAL A 65 -11.57 18.93 1.71
CA VAL A 65 -11.06 18.84 3.10
C VAL A 65 -11.21 17.43 3.68
N ALA A 66 -12.23 16.70 3.30
CA ALA A 66 -12.53 15.38 3.87
C ALA A 66 -11.76 14.23 3.16
N ARG A 67 -10.94 14.51 2.17
CA ARG A 67 -10.08 13.52 1.48
C ARG A 67 -9.00 12.92 2.36
N TRP A 68 -8.64 13.61 3.42
CA TRP A 68 -7.60 13.20 4.36
C TRP A 68 -8.06 12.14 5.34
N PHE A 69 -9.36 11.91 5.44
CA PHE A 69 -9.88 10.90 6.35
C PHE A 69 -10.18 9.60 5.58
N LEU A 70 -9.50 8.56 5.98
CA LEU A 70 -9.88 7.21 5.60
C LEU A 70 -11.32 6.96 6.05
N GLY A 71 -12.18 6.48 5.17
CA GLY A 71 -13.52 6.07 5.58
C GLY A 71 -13.41 4.92 6.59
N SER A 72 -14.27 4.93 7.61
CA SER A 72 -14.30 3.89 8.65
C SER A 72 -14.31 2.46 8.09
N LEU A 73 -14.91 2.26 6.92
CA LEU A 73 -14.93 0.97 6.23
C LEU A 73 -13.52 0.51 5.81
N SER A 74 -12.75 1.37 5.14
CA SER A 74 -11.42 1.01 4.63
C SER A 74 -10.42 0.80 5.77
N GLU A 75 -10.50 1.60 6.84
CA GLU A 75 -9.67 1.42 8.04
C GLU A 75 -10.00 0.10 8.74
N SER A 76 -11.28 -0.17 8.99
CA SER A 76 -11.70 -1.42 9.62
C SER A 76 -11.35 -2.66 8.79
N LEU A 77 -11.40 -2.57 7.46
CA LEU A 77 -10.97 -3.68 6.60
C LEU A 77 -9.46 -3.88 6.65
N ALA A 78 -8.68 -2.79 6.58
CA ALA A 78 -7.23 -2.86 6.69
C ALA A 78 -6.75 -3.39 8.06
N GLU A 79 -7.55 -3.24 9.13
CA GLU A 79 -7.24 -3.77 10.45
C GLU A 79 -7.66 -5.24 10.63
N ALA A 80 -8.83 -5.62 10.11
CA ALA A 80 -9.49 -6.88 10.48
C ALA A 80 -9.49 -7.96 9.38
N ALA A 81 -9.10 -7.64 8.14
CA ALA A 81 -9.04 -8.63 7.08
C ALA A 81 -7.90 -9.64 7.32
N GLN A 82 -8.08 -10.84 6.78
CA GLN A 82 -7.07 -11.91 6.78
C GLN A 82 -6.44 -12.10 5.39
N VAL A 83 -6.87 -11.29 4.43
CA VAL A 83 -6.42 -11.27 3.04
C VAL A 83 -5.96 -9.86 2.68
N PRO A 84 -5.12 -9.67 1.67
CA PRO A 84 -4.68 -8.34 1.25
C PRO A 84 -5.87 -7.40 1.00
N VAL A 85 -5.75 -6.16 1.49
CA VAL A 85 -6.76 -5.11 1.29
C VAL A 85 -6.16 -3.99 0.46
N THR A 86 -6.72 -3.77 -0.72
CA THR A 86 -6.34 -2.66 -1.59
C THR A 86 -7.33 -1.52 -1.48
N ILE A 87 -6.80 -0.36 -1.18
CA ILE A 87 -7.53 0.91 -1.07
C ILE A 87 -7.16 1.74 -2.30
N VAL A 88 -8.10 1.77 -3.25
CA VAL A 88 -7.89 2.50 -4.51
C VAL A 88 -8.05 3.99 -4.29
N ARG A 89 -7.07 4.75 -4.77
CA ARG A 89 -7.10 6.20 -4.81
C ARG A 89 -7.01 6.68 -6.25
N ILE A 90 -7.90 7.58 -6.61
CA ILE A 90 -7.83 8.30 -7.89
C ILE A 90 -6.97 9.54 -7.65
N LEU A 91 -5.84 9.64 -8.35
CA LEU A 91 -5.00 10.83 -8.35
C LEU A 91 -5.58 11.82 -9.36
N ASP A 92 -5.96 13.00 -8.88
CA ASP A 92 -6.18 14.16 -9.73
C ASP A 92 -4.86 14.94 -9.82
N ASP A 93 -4.33 15.10 -11.03
CA ASP A 93 -2.99 15.65 -11.28
C ASP A 93 -2.85 17.14 -10.86
N GLU A 94 -3.97 17.86 -10.59
CA GLU A 94 -3.97 19.27 -10.17
C GLU A 94 -3.79 19.53 -8.66
N GLU A 95 -3.72 18.47 -7.83
CA GLU A 95 -3.84 18.64 -6.37
C GLU A 95 -2.56 18.38 -5.55
N SER A 96 -1.43 18.11 -6.22
CA SER A 96 -0.17 17.80 -5.53
C SER A 96 0.32 18.91 -4.59
N SER A 97 0.09 20.17 -4.92
CA SER A 97 0.65 21.32 -4.17
C SER A 97 0.03 21.55 -2.77
N VAL A 98 -1.26 21.25 -2.59
CA VAL A 98 -1.92 21.39 -1.28
C VAL A 98 -1.56 20.23 -0.36
N GLN A 99 -1.36 19.05 -0.92
CA GLN A 99 -0.94 17.86 -0.20
C GLN A 99 0.49 18.03 0.32
N ASP A 100 1.36 18.62 -0.47
CA ASP A 100 2.73 18.96 -0.07
C ASP A 100 2.77 19.89 1.13
N ALA A 101 1.93 20.92 1.15
CA ALA A 101 1.87 21.87 2.25
C ALA A 101 1.41 21.22 3.56
N ILE A 102 0.44 20.28 3.52
CA ILE A 102 -0.08 19.63 4.72
C ILE A 102 0.85 18.53 5.21
N ALA A 103 1.41 17.72 4.31
CA ALA A 103 2.41 16.71 4.68
C ALA A 103 3.63 17.36 5.33
N ASN A 104 4.06 18.52 4.83
CA ASN A 104 5.14 19.30 5.41
C ASN A 104 4.75 19.97 6.74
N ALA A 105 3.49 20.42 6.91
CA ALA A 105 2.99 21.01 8.14
C ALA A 105 2.83 19.99 9.29
N LEU A 106 2.53 18.74 8.98
CA LEU A 106 2.40 17.65 9.96
C LEU A 106 3.72 16.99 10.31
N THR A 107 4.83 17.40 9.68
CA THR A 107 6.15 16.83 9.91
C THR A 107 7.01 17.84 10.64
N PRO A 108 7.57 17.53 11.84
CA PRO A 108 8.48 18.44 12.53
C PRO A 108 9.66 18.83 11.62
N SER A 109 9.94 20.10 11.60
CA SER A 109 10.55 20.92 10.55
C SER A 109 12.05 20.81 10.33
N GLU A 110 12.76 19.77 10.70
CA GLU A 110 14.21 19.81 10.57
C GLU A 110 14.81 19.06 9.37
N ASN A 111 14.02 18.26 8.66
CA ASN A 111 14.50 17.58 7.45
C ASN A 111 13.39 17.48 6.41
N THR A 112 13.16 18.54 5.69
CA THR A 112 12.32 18.51 4.47
C THR A 112 13.13 17.81 3.38
N VAL A 113 12.93 16.52 3.20
CA VAL A 113 13.46 15.81 2.04
C VAL A 113 12.51 16.08 0.89
N THR A 114 12.85 17.02 0.04
CA THR A 114 12.21 17.22 -1.25
C THR A 114 12.80 16.18 -2.19
N TYR A 115 12.04 15.14 -2.52
CA TYR A 115 12.38 14.30 -3.64
C TYR A 115 11.94 15.02 -4.92
N ASP A 116 12.77 15.92 -5.39
CA ASP A 116 12.66 16.44 -6.74
C ASP A 116 13.09 15.31 -7.68
N LEU A 117 12.12 14.62 -8.24
CA LEU A 117 12.38 13.80 -9.41
C LEU A 117 12.83 14.76 -10.53
N PRO A 118 14.03 14.59 -11.08
CA PRO A 118 14.45 15.40 -12.22
C PRO A 118 13.58 15.02 -13.42
N GLY A 119 12.66 15.89 -13.80
CA GLY A 119 11.82 15.73 -14.98
C GLY A 119 10.32 15.76 -14.69
N SER A 120 9.53 15.84 -15.74
CA SER A 120 8.08 15.75 -15.67
C SER A 120 7.65 14.44 -15.01
N PRO A 121 6.56 14.41 -14.23
CA PRO A 121 6.10 13.19 -13.59
C PRO A 121 5.91 12.09 -14.64
N LEU A 122 6.49 10.91 -14.37
CA LEU A 122 6.34 9.76 -15.24
C LEU A 122 4.85 9.48 -15.52
N PRO A 123 4.49 9.12 -16.76
CA PRO A 123 3.15 8.65 -17.07
C PRO A 123 2.72 7.55 -16.09
N LYS A 124 1.45 7.51 -15.71
CA LYS A 124 0.93 6.58 -14.67
C LYS A 124 1.30 5.11 -14.93
N ASN A 125 1.37 4.71 -16.19
CA ASN A 125 1.74 3.34 -16.62
C ASN A 125 3.24 3.03 -16.46
N GLN A 126 4.10 4.04 -16.32
CA GLN A 126 5.55 3.90 -16.13
C GLN A 126 5.99 4.09 -14.68
N ARG A 127 5.06 4.46 -13.79
CA ARG A 127 5.37 4.64 -12.37
C ARG A 127 5.63 3.29 -11.70
N PRO A 128 6.63 3.20 -10.80
CA PRO A 128 6.94 1.95 -10.12
C PRO A 128 5.85 1.51 -9.16
N ILE A 129 5.83 0.22 -8.88
CA ILE A 129 5.22 -0.31 -7.67
C ILE A 129 6.27 -0.20 -6.58
N VAL A 130 5.91 0.37 -5.44
CA VAL A 130 6.79 0.53 -4.29
C VAL A 130 6.34 -0.41 -3.19
N VAL A 131 7.26 -1.13 -2.56
CA VAL A 131 6.98 -1.93 -1.38
C VAL A 131 7.84 -1.47 -0.20
N GLY A 132 7.19 -1.20 0.93
CA GLY A 132 7.87 -0.92 2.19
C GLY A 132 8.13 -2.20 2.96
N VAL A 133 9.41 -2.41 3.35
CA VAL A 133 9.85 -3.60 4.09
C VAL A 133 10.58 -3.20 5.37
N ASP A 134 10.55 -4.07 6.38
CA ASP A 134 11.23 -3.88 7.66
C ASP A 134 11.91 -5.16 8.19
N GLY A 135 11.94 -6.23 7.38
CA GLY A 135 12.50 -7.52 7.76
C GLY A 135 11.54 -8.45 8.51
N SER A 136 10.32 -8.01 8.82
CA SER A 136 9.28 -8.85 9.42
C SER A 136 8.76 -9.90 8.44
N GLU A 137 8.09 -10.93 8.94
CA GLU A 137 7.43 -11.94 8.12
C GLU A 137 6.33 -11.33 7.26
N THR A 138 5.56 -10.41 7.81
CA THR A 138 4.51 -9.69 7.08
C THR A 138 5.10 -8.86 5.93
N SER A 139 6.30 -8.28 6.12
CA SER A 139 6.97 -7.56 5.02
C SER A 139 7.51 -8.48 3.93
N ARG A 140 7.84 -9.75 4.25
CA ARG A 140 8.14 -10.77 3.22
C ARG A 140 6.90 -11.12 2.38
N HIS A 141 5.74 -11.26 3.03
CA HIS A 141 4.47 -11.45 2.30
C HIS A 141 4.13 -10.25 1.44
N ALA A 142 4.35 -9.04 1.95
CA ALA A 142 4.16 -7.80 1.18
C ALA A 142 5.09 -7.73 -0.04
N LEU A 143 6.34 -8.15 0.11
CA LEU A 143 7.32 -8.21 -1.00
C LEU A 143 6.88 -9.21 -2.07
N ARG A 144 6.47 -10.43 -1.71
CA ARG A 144 5.93 -11.41 -2.67
C ARG A 144 4.73 -10.86 -3.43
N PHE A 145 3.77 -10.29 -2.70
CA PHE A 145 2.60 -9.66 -3.32
C PHE A 145 2.99 -8.54 -4.29
N ALA A 146 3.98 -7.72 -3.93
CA ALA A 146 4.45 -6.62 -4.76
C ALA A 146 5.17 -7.11 -6.03
N ILE A 147 5.93 -8.21 -5.95
CA ILE A 147 6.56 -8.88 -7.11
C ILE A 147 5.48 -9.33 -8.10
N ASP A 148 4.48 -10.08 -7.61
CA ASP A 148 3.38 -10.56 -8.45
C ASP A 148 2.60 -9.41 -9.09
N LEU A 149 2.35 -8.35 -8.32
CA LEU A 149 1.65 -7.17 -8.79
C LEU A 149 2.45 -6.41 -9.86
N ALA A 150 3.75 -6.27 -9.65
CA ALA A 150 4.65 -5.58 -10.58
C ALA A 150 4.80 -6.36 -11.90
N ALA A 151 4.95 -7.68 -11.82
CA ALA A 151 4.96 -8.56 -12.98
C ALA A 151 3.64 -8.47 -13.78
N LEU A 152 2.50 -8.55 -13.09
CA LEU A 152 1.17 -8.43 -13.72
C LEU A 152 0.98 -7.09 -14.45
N HIS A 153 1.55 -6.03 -13.92
CA HIS A 153 1.41 -4.68 -14.48
C HIS A 153 2.55 -4.27 -15.42
N HIS A 154 3.53 -5.14 -15.67
CA HIS A 154 4.76 -4.80 -16.41
C HIS A 154 5.38 -3.49 -15.90
N ALA A 155 5.47 -3.36 -14.57
CA ALA A 155 5.95 -2.17 -13.89
C ALA A 155 7.26 -2.47 -13.14
N PRO A 156 8.20 -1.52 -13.06
CA PRO A 156 9.37 -1.68 -12.20
C PRO A 156 8.94 -1.79 -10.73
N LEU A 157 9.66 -2.60 -9.96
CA LEU A 157 9.46 -2.76 -8.53
C LEU A 157 10.57 -2.02 -7.77
N GLN A 158 10.18 -1.16 -6.84
CA GLN A 158 11.09 -0.51 -5.91
C GLN A 158 10.87 -1.02 -4.49
N VAL A 159 11.89 -1.62 -3.90
CA VAL A 159 11.88 -2.12 -2.53
C VAL A 159 12.53 -1.09 -1.61
N MET A 160 11.80 -0.58 -0.64
CA MET A 160 12.24 0.46 0.28
C MET A 160 12.34 -0.06 1.71
N PHE A 161 13.55 -0.05 2.26
CA PHE A 161 13.80 -0.24 3.67
C PHE A 161 14.10 1.10 4.33
N CYS A 162 13.11 1.66 5.03
CA CYS A 162 13.28 2.92 5.76
C CYS A 162 13.66 2.61 7.22
N TRP A 163 14.78 3.14 7.69
CA TRP A 163 15.34 2.78 8.98
C TRP A 163 15.77 3.99 9.82
N GLN A 164 15.81 3.78 11.12
CA GLN A 164 16.46 4.66 12.10
C GLN A 164 17.33 3.77 12.98
N LEU A 165 18.36 4.31 13.65
CA LEU A 165 19.29 3.53 14.48
C LEU A 165 18.56 2.65 15.50
N LYS A 166 17.48 3.14 16.09
CA LYS A 166 16.64 2.40 17.06
C LYS A 166 15.95 1.15 16.47
N ASP A 167 15.78 1.10 15.16
CA ASP A 167 15.02 0.05 14.45
C ASP A 167 15.96 -1.11 14.02
N LEU A 168 17.29 -0.89 14.08
CA LEU A 168 18.30 -1.86 13.63
C LEU A 168 18.75 -2.87 14.72
N GLY A 169 18.17 -2.79 15.90
CA GLY A 169 18.57 -3.61 17.03
C GLY A 169 19.96 -3.24 17.57
N VAL A 170 20.62 -4.23 18.22
CA VAL A 170 21.98 -4.05 18.72
C VAL A 170 22.95 -4.15 17.55
N ILE A 171 23.78 -3.14 17.40
CA ILE A 171 24.85 -3.10 16.39
C ILE A 171 26.14 -3.56 17.06
N GLU A 172 26.77 -4.59 16.53
CA GLU A 172 28.00 -5.16 17.06
C GLU A 172 29.11 -4.11 17.18
N GLY A 173 29.74 -4.04 18.33
CA GLY A 173 30.77 -3.05 18.67
C GLY A 173 30.23 -1.70 19.17
N TYR A 174 28.91 -1.54 19.23
CA TYR A 174 28.22 -0.32 19.68
C TYR A 174 27.17 -0.60 20.76
N GLU A 175 27.31 -1.70 21.52
CA GLU A 175 26.32 -2.15 22.52
C GLU A 175 26.06 -1.09 23.61
N ASN A 176 27.04 -0.24 23.89
CA ASN A 176 26.98 0.82 24.90
C ASN A 176 27.22 2.23 24.32
N ALA A 177 27.13 2.38 23.02
CA ALA A 177 27.40 3.65 22.33
C ALA A 177 26.41 3.86 21.15
N ILE A 178 26.30 5.09 20.69
CA ILE A 178 25.53 5.41 19.48
C ILE A 178 26.40 5.09 18.27
N ALA A 179 25.95 4.16 17.43
CA ALA A 179 26.64 3.81 16.20
C ALA A 179 26.61 4.99 15.21
N PRO A 180 27.70 5.21 14.45
CA PRO A 180 27.71 6.14 13.32
C PRO A 180 26.64 5.77 12.29
N ILE A 181 26.06 6.76 11.61
CA ILE A 181 25.04 6.54 10.56
C ILE A 181 25.55 5.61 9.46
N ALA A 182 26.83 5.72 9.07
CA ALA A 182 27.45 4.84 8.08
C ALA A 182 27.37 3.35 8.47
N VAL A 183 27.65 3.03 9.73
CA VAL A 183 27.55 1.65 10.26
C VAL A 183 26.09 1.19 10.29
N GLY A 184 25.17 2.09 10.63
CA GLY A 184 23.74 1.83 10.55
C GLY A 184 23.28 1.57 9.12
N GLN A 185 23.80 2.32 8.14
CA GLN A 185 23.50 2.14 6.72
C GLN A 185 23.96 0.75 6.23
N GLU A 186 25.19 0.36 6.51
CA GLU A 186 25.71 -0.97 6.16
C GLU A 186 24.89 -2.11 6.80
N ARG A 187 24.42 -1.91 8.02
CA ARG A 187 23.53 -2.89 8.69
C ARG A 187 22.17 -2.95 8.02
N ALA A 188 21.60 -1.82 7.65
CA ALA A 188 20.31 -1.73 6.97
C ALA A 188 20.35 -2.37 5.58
N GLU A 189 21.41 -2.14 4.82
CA GLU A 189 21.64 -2.77 3.50
C GLU A 189 21.74 -4.30 3.64
N ARG A 190 22.49 -4.80 4.60
CA ARG A 190 22.55 -6.26 4.85
C ARG A 190 21.18 -6.86 5.20
N ILE A 191 20.39 -6.20 6.03
CA ILE A 191 19.03 -6.67 6.36
C ILE A 191 18.15 -6.71 5.08
N LEU A 192 18.30 -5.71 4.23
CA LEU A 192 17.55 -5.65 2.96
C LEU A 192 17.99 -6.77 2.01
N ASP A 193 19.28 -7.02 1.86
CA ASP A 193 19.82 -8.09 1.02
C ASP A 193 19.37 -9.47 1.55
N GLU A 194 19.50 -9.74 2.86
CA GLU A 194 19.00 -10.97 3.50
C GLU A 194 17.49 -11.17 3.25
N LEU A 195 16.71 -10.08 3.26
CA LEU A 195 15.29 -10.14 2.99
C LEU A 195 15.01 -10.51 1.53
N LEU A 196 15.71 -9.88 0.58
CA LEU A 196 15.57 -10.15 -0.85
C LEU A 196 15.96 -11.60 -1.17
N ASP A 197 17.05 -12.09 -0.62
CA ASP A 197 17.52 -13.47 -0.78
C ASP A 197 16.53 -14.49 -0.18
N SER A 198 15.75 -14.09 0.82
CA SER A 198 14.75 -14.96 1.47
C SER A 198 13.46 -15.15 0.68
N VAL A 199 13.27 -14.38 -0.39
CA VAL A 199 12.05 -14.40 -1.20
C VAL A 199 12.36 -14.98 -2.57
N GLU A 200 11.76 -16.13 -2.87
CA GLU A 200 11.83 -16.68 -4.24
C GLU A 200 11.09 -15.77 -5.20
N ILE A 201 11.82 -15.32 -6.23
CA ILE A 201 11.23 -14.61 -7.36
C ILE A 201 10.73 -15.68 -8.34
N PRO A 202 9.43 -15.74 -8.64
CA PRO A 202 8.90 -16.72 -9.58
C PRO A 202 9.59 -16.54 -10.95
N THR A 203 10.09 -17.63 -11.53
CA THR A 203 10.68 -17.59 -12.89
C THR A 203 9.62 -17.63 -13.98
N ALA A 204 8.42 -18.10 -13.66
CA ALA A 204 7.30 -18.18 -14.60
C ALA A 204 6.39 -16.96 -14.45
N GLY A 205 6.08 -16.31 -15.55
CA GLY A 205 5.16 -15.17 -15.59
C GLY A 205 5.79 -13.80 -15.27
N ILE A 206 7.10 -13.75 -15.05
CA ILE A 206 7.84 -12.49 -14.93
C ILE A 206 8.34 -12.07 -16.31
N PRO A 207 8.13 -10.80 -16.71
CA PRO A 207 8.69 -10.25 -17.94
C PRO A 207 10.23 -10.31 -17.94
N ASP A 208 10.85 -10.54 -19.10
CA ASP A 208 12.32 -10.59 -19.24
C ASP A 208 13.01 -9.27 -18.86
N ASP A 209 12.28 -8.16 -18.96
CA ASP A 209 12.74 -6.81 -18.61
C ASP A 209 12.33 -6.36 -17.21
N PHE A 210 11.86 -7.28 -16.37
CA PHE A 210 11.44 -6.96 -15.00
C PHE A 210 12.63 -6.48 -14.16
N GLN A 211 12.48 -5.31 -13.57
CA GLN A 211 13.51 -4.67 -12.77
C GLN A 211 13.06 -4.55 -11.32
N ILE A 212 13.96 -4.96 -10.41
CA ILE A 212 13.82 -4.74 -8.97
C ILE A 212 14.96 -3.80 -8.55
N GLU A 213 14.59 -2.65 -8.00
CA GLU A 213 15.50 -1.74 -7.35
C GLU A 213 15.29 -1.77 -5.84
N SER A 214 16.35 -1.87 -5.06
CA SER A 214 16.27 -1.92 -3.60
C SER A 214 17.13 -0.83 -2.97
N HIS A 215 16.57 -0.15 -1.97
CA HIS A 215 17.26 0.94 -1.29
C HIS A 215 16.96 0.98 0.20
N ALA A 216 18.01 1.17 1.01
CA ALA A 216 17.90 1.44 2.43
C ALA A 216 18.05 2.95 2.69
N PHE A 217 17.02 3.57 3.28
CA PHE A 217 16.97 5.01 3.53
C PHE A 217 16.97 5.32 5.03
N HIS A 218 17.88 6.19 5.46
CA HIS A 218 17.88 6.70 6.84
C HIS A 218 16.78 7.76 7.04
N ILE A 219 15.54 7.29 7.15
CA ILE A 219 14.34 8.11 7.36
C ILE A 219 13.29 7.30 8.12
N SER A 220 12.35 7.94 8.81
CA SER A 220 11.23 7.20 9.39
C SER A 220 10.38 6.56 8.29
N ALA A 221 9.95 5.29 8.51
CA ALA A 221 9.23 4.51 7.51
C ALA A 221 7.98 5.22 6.96
N ALA A 222 7.17 5.81 7.84
CA ALA A 222 5.97 6.54 7.42
C ALA A 222 6.32 7.72 6.50
N LYS A 223 7.34 8.52 6.83
CA LYS A 223 7.78 9.65 6.01
C LYS A 223 8.27 9.20 4.64
N GLY A 224 9.19 8.23 4.62
CA GLY A 224 9.79 7.75 3.37
C GLY A 224 8.73 7.16 2.42
N LEU A 225 7.85 6.32 2.93
CA LEU A 225 6.84 5.65 2.12
C LEU A 225 5.71 6.60 1.68
N ILE A 226 5.30 7.57 2.51
CA ILE A 226 4.36 8.62 2.09
C ILE A 226 4.97 9.49 0.99
N ALA A 227 6.25 9.86 1.11
CA ALA A 227 6.94 10.58 0.05
C ALA A 227 7.00 9.75 -1.25
N ALA A 228 7.33 8.46 -1.16
CA ALA A 228 7.35 7.55 -2.31
C ALA A 228 5.98 7.42 -2.98
N SER A 229 4.88 7.48 -2.22
CA SER A 229 3.53 7.36 -2.77
C SER A 229 3.16 8.44 -3.81
N ARG A 230 3.92 9.54 -3.88
CA ARG A 230 3.70 10.63 -4.86
C ARG A 230 4.09 10.23 -6.27
N TYR A 231 5.17 9.45 -6.40
CA TYR A 231 5.63 8.98 -7.70
C TYR A 231 5.27 7.51 -7.97
N ALA A 232 4.87 6.77 -6.96
CA ALA A 232 4.47 5.39 -7.11
C ALA A 232 3.12 5.26 -7.84
N ARG A 233 2.96 4.21 -8.62
CA ARG A 233 1.67 3.77 -9.12
C ARG A 233 0.85 3.10 -8.01
N HIS A 234 1.53 2.34 -7.17
CA HIS A 234 0.95 1.54 -6.11
C HIS A 234 1.96 1.37 -4.98
N LEU A 235 1.52 1.49 -3.75
CA LEU A 235 2.33 1.25 -2.56
C LEU A 235 1.84 0.01 -1.83
N VAL A 236 2.74 -0.92 -1.55
CA VAL A 236 2.45 -2.16 -0.82
C VAL A 236 3.16 -2.13 0.53
N VAL A 237 2.45 -2.48 1.58
CA VAL A 237 3.01 -2.57 2.94
C VAL A 237 2.43 -3.76 3.70
N GLY A 238 3.17 -4.30 4.63
CA GLY A 238 2.63 -5.26 5.59
C GLY A 238 1.65 -4.59 6.56
N SER A 239 0.68 -5.32 7.05
CA SER A 239 -0.26 -4.83 8.06
C SER A 239 0.43 -4.47 9.38
N ARG A 240 1.59 -5.11 9.66
CA ARG A 240 2.39 -4.96 10.88
C ARG A 240 3.87 -4.98 10.55
N GLY A 241 4.69 -4.55 11.49
CA GLY A 241 6.14 -4.63 11.44
C GLY A 241 6.70 -5.43 12.61
N LEU A 242 8.02 -5.32 12.84
CA LEU A 242 8.78 -6.03 13.86
C LEU A 242 8.25 -5.83 15.30
N SER A 243 7.56 -4.73 15.59
CA SER A 243 7.04 -4.39 16.93
C SER A 243 5.61 -4.89 17.19
N GLY A 244 5.04 -5.71 16.31
CA GLY A 244 3.62 -6.10 16.34
C GLY A 244 3.26 -6.87 17.61
N LEU A 245 2.55 -6.19 18.54
CA LEU A 245 2.14 -6.75 19.83
C LEU A 245 0.80 -7.49 19.81
N ASP A 246 -0.10 -7.20 18.87
CA ASP A 246 -1.42 -7.83 18.79
C ASP A 246 -1.84 -8.15 17.36
N ALA A 247 -2.38 -9.36 17.17
CA ALA A 247 -2.79 -9.88 15.87
C ALA A 247 -3.95 -9.13 15.19
N HIS A 248 -4.60 -8.20 15.90
CA HIS A 248 -5.83 -7.54 15.47
C HIS A 248 -5.69 -6.04 15.17
N PHE A 249 -4.47 -5.48 15.27
CA PHE A 249 -4.27 -4.05 15.04
C PHE A 249 -3.36 -3.77 13.86
N LEU A 250 -3.71 -2.76 13.08
CA LEU A 250 -2.86 -2.21 12.04
C LEU A 250 -1.66 -1.48 12.64
N GLY A 251 -0.45 -1.77 12.16
CA GLY A 251 0.78 -1.12 12.61
C GLY A 251 0.72 0.41 12.40
N SER A 252 1.44 1.15 13.24
CA SER A 252 1.43 2.62 13.20
C SER A 252 1.89 3.19 11.85
N VAL A 253 2.85 2.57 11.19
CA VAL A 253 3.33 2.94 9.85
C VAL A 253 2.25 2.68 8.82
N SER A 254 1.70 1.47 8.78
CA SER A 254 0.65 1.07 7.82
C SER A 254 -0.60 1.93 7.96
N LYS A 255 -0.99 2.27 9.21
CA LYS A 255 -2.08 3.19 9.49
C LYS A 255 -1.83 4.59 8.92
N GLN A 256 -0.63 5.13 9.06
CA GLN A 256 -0.27 6.43 8.49
C GLN A 256 -0.27 6.38 6.96
N ILE A 257 0.27 5.32 6.37
CA ILE A 257 0.31 5.15 4.91
C ILE A 257 -1.10 5.08 4.34
N VAL A 258 -1.98 4.25 4.92
CA VAL A 258 -3.37 4.12 4.47
C VAL A 258 -4.11 5.47 4.54
N ASN A 259 -3.79 6.30 5.53
CA ASN A 259 -4.40 7.63 5.67
C ASN A 259 -3.80 8.67 4.69
N PHE A 260 -2.49 8.68 4.50
CA PHE A 260 -1.78 9.83 3.91
C PHE A 260 -1.12 9.54 2.56
N ALA A 261 -1.02 8.29 2.10
CA ALA A 261 -0.45 7.99 0.80
C ALA A 261 -1.25 8.63 -0.35
N ASP A 262 -0.56 9.07 -1.38
CA ASP A 262 -1.14 9.73 -2.56
C ASP A 262 -1.53 8.75 -3.67
N CYS A 263 -1.02 7.53 -3.65
CA CYS A 263 -1.36 6.48 -4.61
C CYS A 263 -2.29 5.41 -4.00
N THR A 264 -2.68 4.45 -4.81
CA THR A 264 -3.33 3.21 -4.34
C THR A 264 -2.42 2.48 -3.35
N VAL A 265 -3.00 1.97 -2.26
CA VAL A 265 -2.27 1.26 -1.21
C VAL A 265 -2.84 -0.15 -1.05
N THR A 266 -1.95 -1.14 -0.96
CA THR A 266 -2.31 -2.49 -0.49
C THR A 266 -1.66 -2.76 0.86
N VAL A 267 -2.48 -3.22 1.80
CA VAL A 267 -2.05 -3.74 3.08
C VAL A 267 -2.11 -5.26 3.03
N VAL A 268 -0.99 -5.93 3.27
CA VAL A 268 -0.83 -7.40 3.26
C VAL A 268 -0.75 -7.92 4.69
N HIS A 269 -1.48 -9.00 4.98
CA HIS A 269 -1.59 -9.59 6.32
C HIS A 269 -0.78 -10.85 6.49
#